data_c4a0075c0e90fe9a88de9d6f68680080
#
_entry.id   c4a0075c0e90fe9a88de9d6f68680080
#
_cell.length_a   1.000
_cell.length_b   1.000
_cell.length_c   1.000
_cell.angle_alpha   90.00
_cell.angle_beta   90.00
_cell.angle_gamma   90.00
#
_symmetry.space_group_name_H-M   'P 1'
#
loop_
_entity.id
_entity.type
_entity.pdbx_description
1 polymer ?
#
loop_
_entity_poly.entity_id
_entity_poly.type
_entity_poly.pdbx_seq_one_letter_code
_entity_poly.pdbx_strand_id
1 'polypeptide(L)'
;MQVVFVSNYFNHHQLSFCDALYELLEGSFCFLQTQPMEEERVKMGWQAEERPYVRYVQPGGTTTGGPEALMGRNPDEETAGHEWRHLLLTADVVIFGGCDDESYIRERLAAGKPIFRYNERLYKEGQWKAISPRGLLQKYKDHTRY
;
A
#
# COMPACT_ATOMS: atom_id res chain seq x y z
N MET A 1 14.77 5.39 11.55
CA MET A 1 14.02 5.92 10.38
C MET A 1 12.87 4.96 10.14
N GLN A 2 11.65 5.43 10.28
CA GLN A 2 10.45 4.63 10.08
C GLN A 2 9.96 4.75 8.63
N VAL A 3 9.80 3.61 7.95
CA VAL A 3 9.29 3.54 6.58
C VAL A 3 7.98 2.77 6.54
N VAL A 4 6.98 3.33 5.86
CA VAL A 4 5.68 2.70 5.67
C VAL A 4 5.43 2.53 4.17
N PHE A 5 5.00 1.33 3.77
CA PHE A 5 4.55 1.07 2.41
C PHE A 5 3.04 0.80 2.44
N VAL A 6 2.28 1.58 1.68
CA VAL A 6 0.81 1.45 1.58
C VAL A 6 0.44 0.90 0.20
N SER A 7 -0.32 -0.18 0.16
CA SER A 7 -0.83 -0.76 -1.10
C SER A 7 -2.15 -1.49 -0.89
N ASN A 8 -2.88 -1.73 -1.97
CA ASN A 8 -4.14 -2.51 -1.92
C ASN A 8 -3.89 -3.92 -1.38
N TYR A 9 -2.91 -4.60 -1.93
CA TYR A 9 -2.58 -5.99 -1.58
C TYR A 9 -1.09 -6.16 -1.34
N PHE A 10 -0.74 -7.01 -0.38
CA PHE A 10 0.60 -7.57 -0.26
C PHE A 10 0.67 -8.84 -1.11
N ASN A 11 1.62 -8.92 -2.05
CA ASN A 11 1.76 -10.04 -2.97
C ASN A 11 3.22 -10.35 -3.28
N HIS A 12 3.44 -11.44 -4.01
CA HIS A 12 4.77 -11.95 -4.34
C HIS A 12 5.67 -10.97 -5.11
N HIS A 13 5.11 -9.99 -5.83
CA HIS A 13 5.91 -8.97 -6.54
C HIS A 13 6.60 -7.98 -5.60
N GLN A 14 6.00 -7.75 -4.42
CA GLN A 14 6.53 -6.82 -3.43
C GLN A 14 7.38 -7.53 -2.37
N LEU A 15 7.24 -8.86 -2.24
CA LEU A 15 7.81 -9.67 -1.16
C LEU A 15 9.31 -9.40 -0.97
N SER A 16 10.12 -9.64 -2.01
CA SER A 16 11.57 -9.49 -1.91
C SER A 16 12.02 -8.07 -1.58
N PHE A 17 11.31 -7.06 -2.11
CA PHE A 17 11.57 -5.66 -1.81
C PHE A 17 11.23 -5.33 -0.36
N CYS A 18 10.10 -5.79 0.14
CA CYS A 18 9.65 -5.55 1.50
C CYS A 18 10.50 -6.30 2.53
N ASP A 19 10.89 -7.54 2.25
CA ASP A 19 11.80 -8.31 3.11
C ASP A 19 13.15 -7.59 3.25
N ALA A 20 13.72 -7.13 2.13
CA ALA A 20 14.98 -6.39 2.15
C ALA A 20 14.87 -5.05 2.92
N LEU A 21 13.77 -4.32 2.80
CA LEU A 21 13.53 -3.11 3.58
C LEU A 21 13.40 -3.40 5.07
N TYR A 22 12.70 -4.47 5.42
CA TYR A 22 12.52 -4.86 6.83
C TYR A 22 13.84 -5.23 7.49
N GLU A 23 14.69 -5.98 6.81
CA GLU A 23 16.04 -6.32 7.27
C GLU A 23 16.93 -5.08 7.39
N LEU A 24 16.97 -4.24 6.34
CA LEU A 24 17.80 -3.04 6.30
C LEU A 24 17.43 -2.02 7.38
N LEU A 25 16.16 -1.93 7.73
CA LEU A 25 15.62 -0.98 8.70
C LEU A 25 15.48 -1.57 10.10
N GLU A 26 16.04 -2.76 10.34
CA GLU A 26 16.03 -3.42 11.65
C GLU A 26 14.63 -3.45 12.30
N GLY A 27 13.61 -3.77 11.48
CA GLY A 27 12.22 -3.85 11.92
C GLY A 27 11.46 -2.50 11.94
N SER A 28 12.09 -1.38 11.57
CA SER A 28 11.42 -0.08 11.44
C SER A 28 10.70 0.09 10.09
N PHE A 29 10.17 -1.01 9.55
CA PHE A 29 9.38 -1.07 8.32
C PHE A 29 8.00 -1.65 8.59
N CYS A 30 6.97 -1.09 7.95
CA CYS A 30 5.60 -1.58 8.00
C CYS A 30 4.97 -1.52 6.61
N PHE A 31 4.30 -2.62 6.22
CA PHE A 31 3.46 -2.66 5.03
C PHE A 31 1.99 -2.57 5.46
N LEU A 32 1.29 -1.55 4.97
CA LEU A 32 -0.14 -1.36 5.19
C LEU A 32 -0.92 -1.85 3.98
N GLN A 33 -1.64 -2.95 4.15
CA GLN A 33 -2.55 -3.47 3.15
C GLN A 33 -3.93 -2.87 3.36
N THR A 34 -4.50 -2.21 2.33
CA THR A 34 -5.77 -1.48 2.45
C THR A 34 -7.00 -2.29 2.00
N GLN A 35 -6.80 -3.42 1.33
CA GLN A 35 -7.90 -4.27 0.84
C GLN A 35 -7.63 -5.74 1.16
N PRO A 36 -8.66 -6.53 1.47
CA PRO A 36 -8.51 -7.98 1.57
C PRO A 36 -8.18 -8.56 0.20
N MET A 37 -7.34 -9.60 0.17
CA MET A 37 -7.03 -10.29 -1.07
C MET A 37 -8.29 -10.95 -1.64
N GLU A 38 -8.59 -10.69 -2.90
CA GLU A 38 -9.73 -11.27 -3.61
C GLU A 38 -9.54 -12.79 -3.76
N GLU A 39 -10.61 -13.57 -3.56
CA GLU A 39 -10.56 -15.03 -3.67
C GLU A 39 -10.04 -15.53 -5.02
N GLU A 40 -10.39 -14.83 -6.11
CA GLU A 40 -9.93 -15.17 -7.45
C GLU A 40 -8.41 -15.03 -7.57
N ARG A 41 -7.83 -14.00 -6.95
CA ARG A 41 -6.38 -13.77 -6.93
C ARG A 41 -5.68 -14.83 -6.09
N VAL A 42 -6.27 -15.22 -4.96
CA VAL A 42 -5.77 -16.33 -4.15
C VAL A 42 -5.73 -17.63 -4.96
N LYS A 43 -6.80 -17.93 -5.71
CA LYS A 43 -6.87 -19.10 -6.61
C LYS A 43 -5.81 -19.05 -7.73
N MET A 44 -5.39 -17.85 -8.13
CA MET A 44 -4.30 -17.64 -9.10
C MET A 44 -2.89 -17.67 -8.46
N GLY A 45 -2.78 -17.97 -7.18
CA GLY A 45 -1.49 -18.05 -6.48
C GLY A 45 -0.91 -16.71 -6.04
N TRP A 46 -1.73 -15.67 -5.91
CA TRP A 46 -1.29 -14.34 -5.47
C TRP A 46 -1.12 -14.21 -3.96
N GLN A 47 -1.41 -15.25 -3.21
CA GLN A 47 -1.24 -15.22 -1.76
C GLN A 47 0.25 -15.10 -1.41
N ALA A 48 0.61 -14.04 -0.70
CA ALA A 48 1.93 -13.92 -0.10
C ALA A 48 1.97 -14.65 1.24
N GLU A 49 3.14 -15.13 1.62
CA GLU A 49 3.36 -15.65 2.96
C GLU A 49 3.17 -14.56 4.02
N GLU A 50 2.72 -14.95 5.20
CA GLU A 50 2.62 -14.03 6.33
C GLU A 50 3.99 -13.42 6.66
N ARG A 51 3.98 -12.14 6.97
CA ARG A 51 5.19 -11.39 7.35
C ARG A 51 4.91 -10.53 8.58
N PRO A 52 5.86 -10.42 9.52
CA PRO A 52 5.67 -9.67 10.77
C PRO A 52 5.45 -8.17 10.56
N TYR A 53 5.85 -7.65 9.42
CA TYR A 53 5.72 -6.24 9.05
C TYR A 53 4.42 -5.90 8.30
N VAL A 54 3.60 -6.88 7.93
CA VAL A 54 2.34 -6.64 7.21
C VAL A 54 1.22 -6.37 8.21
N ARG A 55 0.51 -5.27 7.99
CA ARG A 55 -0.69 -4.87 8.73
C ARG A 55 -1.84 -4.67 7.76
N TYR A 56 -3.00 -5.19 8.09
CA TYR A 56 -4.21 -4.97 7.33
C TYR A 56 -5.01 -3.81 7.94
N VAL A 57 -5.36 -2.85 7.10
CA VAL A 57 -6.18 -1.69 7.47
C VAL A 57 -7.61 -1.92 6.99
N GLN A 58 -8.54 -2.18 7.91
CA GLN A 58 -9.95 -2.32 7.53
C GLN A 58 -10.55 -0.97 7.11
N PRO A 59 -11.52 -0.97 6.17
CA PRO A 59 -12.33 0.20 5.89
C PRO A 59 -13.11 0.58 7.17
N GLY A 60 -12.74 1.69 7.79
CA GLY A 60 -13.24 2.10 9.09
C GLY A 60 -12.13 2.36 10.12
N GLY A 61 -10.90 1.97 9.80
CA GLY A 61 -9.71 2.43 10.50
C GLY A 61 -9.05 1.49 11.48
N THR A 62 -9.44 0.22 11.56
CA THR A 62 -8.78 -0.75 12.43
C THR A 62 -7.61 -1.45 11.74
N THR A 63 -6.44 -1.46 12.39
CA THR A 63 -5.34 -2.34 12.01
C THR A 63 -5.50 -3.67 12.73
N THR A 64 -5.69 -4.74 11.97
CA THR A 64 -5.63 -6.09 12.52
C THR A 64 -4.45 -6.85 11.94
N GLY A 65 -3.68 -7.51 12.79
CA GLY A 65 -2.61 -8.41 12.37
C GLY A 65 -3.10 -9.85 12.43
N GLY A 66 -2.99 -10.59 11.30
CA GLY A 66 -3.19 -12.03 11.23
C GLY A 66 -4.56 -12.49 10.71
N PRO A 67 -4.66 -13.75 10.23
CA PRO A 67 -5.86 -14.32 9.60
C PRO A 67 -7.05 -14.55 10.55
N GLU A 68 -6.89 -14.46 11.86
CA GLU A 68 -7.97 -14.69 12.84
C GLU A 68 -8.95 -13.51 13.01
N ALA A 69 -8.64 -12.36 12.46
CA ALA A 69 -9.44 -11.12 12.64
C ALA A 69 -10.72 -11.05 11.80
N LEU A 70 -11.09 -12.11 11.08
CA LEU A 70 -12.30 -12.16 10.25
C LEU A 70 -13.59 -12.46 11.03
N MET A 71 -13.52 -12.73 12.37
CA MET A 71 -14.69 -13.02 13.20
C MET A 71 -14.73 -12.14 14.44
N GLY A 72 -15.50 -11.05 14.38
CA GLY A 72 -15.92 -10.31 15.58
C GLY A 72 -15.76 -8.80 15.49
N ARG A 73 -16.87 -8.09 15.34
CA ARG A 73 -16.93 -6.64 15.56
C ARG A 73 -16.75 -6.34 17.04
N ASN A 74 -15.73 -5.57 17.40
CA ASN A 74 -15.52 -5.03 18.73
C ASN A 74 -15.69 -3.49 18.75
N PRO A 75 -16.20 -2.91 19.87
CA PRO A 75 -16.47 -1.47 19.98
C PRO A 75 -15.24 -0.54 20.02
N ASP A 76 -14.03 -1.07 19.93
CA ASP A 76 -12.78 -0.29 19.87
C ASP A 76 -12.40 0.17 18.44
N GLU A 77 -13.32 0.04 17.48
CA GLU A 77 -13.09 0.34 16.05
C GLU A 77 -12.73 1.81 15.79
N GLU A 78 -13.18 2.74 16.63
CA GLU A 78 -12.93 4.17 16.44
C GLU A 78 -11.48 4.56 16.80
N THR A 79 -10.88 3.85 17.75
CA THR A 79 -9.50 4.12 18.23
C THR A 79 -8.44 3.63 17.21
N ALA A 80 -8.69 2.54 16.55
CA ALA A 80 -7.74 1.94 15.61
C ALA A 80 -7.73 2.65 14.24
N GLY A 81 -8.82 3.34 13.86
CA GLY A 81 -8.85 4.22 12.70
C GLY A 81 -7.89 5.39 12.81
N HIS A 82 -7.60 5.81 14.01
CA HIS A 82 -6.63 6.86 14.26
C HIS A 82 -5.18 6.37 14.21
N GLU A 83 -4.92 5.09 14.49
CA GLU A 83 -3.57 4.56 14.65
C GLU A 83 -2.79 4.51 13.32
N TRP A 84 -3.39 3.97 12.25
CA TRP A 84 -2.71 3.89 10.96
C TRP A 84 -2.59 5.27 10.28
N ARG A 85 -3.58 6.18 10.47
CA ARG A 85 -3.46 7.57 9.99
C ARG A 85 -2.33 8.29 10.71
N HIS A 86 -2.23 8.11 12.01
CA HIS A 86 -1.12 8.64 12.79
C HIS A 86 0.22 8.10 12.27
N LEU A 87 0.33 6.80 12.03
CA LEU A 87 1.52 6.17 11.47
C LEU A 87 1.88 6.76 10.11
N LEU A 88 0.91 6.93 9.20
CA LEU A 88 1.14 7.56 7.90
C LEU A 88 1.63 9.01 8.02
N LEU A 89 1.10 9.77 8.96
CA LEU A 89 1.48 11.18 9.14
C LEU A 89 2.80 11.34 9.88
N THR A 90 3.17 10.42 10.76
CA THR A 90 4.39 10.51 11.58
C THR A 90 5.60 9.84 10.95
N ALA A 91 5.42 8.78 10.17
CA ALA A 91 6.53 8.07 9.53
C ALA A 91 7.44 9.00 8.73
N ASP A 92 8.75 8.74 8.78
CA ASP A 92 9.75 9.52 8.05
C ASP A 92 9.54 9.42 6.55
N VAL A 93 9.28 8.21 6.05
CA VAL A 93 9.05 7.91 4.63
C VAL A 93 7.77 7.11 4.45
N VAL A 94 6.95 7.50 3.49
CA VAL A 94 5.81 6.70 3.03
C VAL A 94 5.90 6.44 1.54
N ILE A 95 5.80 5.17 1.17
CA ILE A 95 5.77 4.68 -0.21
C ILE A 95 4.32 4.28 -0.52
N PHE A 96 3.71 4.92 -1.51
CA PHE A 96 2.37 4.59 -1.98
C PHE A 96 2.44 3.70 -3.22
N GLY A 97 1.97 2.46 -3.09
CA GLY A 97 1.77 1.51 -4.18
C GLY A 97 0.39 1.65 -4.84
N GLY A 98 -0.17 0.55 -5.32
CA GLY A 98 -1.52 0.49 -5.90
C GLY A 98 -2.60 0.76 -4.85
N CYS A 99 -2.79 2.02 -4.48
CA CYS A 99 -3.81 2.47 -3.55
C CYS A 99 -4.79 3.37 -4.32
N ASP A 100 -6.08 3.00 -4.30
CA ASP A 100 -7.12 3.73 -5.02
C ASP A 100 -7.58 4.99 -4.26
N ASP A 101 -7.40 5.00 -2.94
CA ASP A 101 -7.72 6.16 -2.11
C ASP A 101 -6.53 7.13 -2.01
N GLU A 102 -6.58 8.17 -2.81
CA GLU A 102 -5.57 9.23 -2.82
C GLU A 102 -5.69 10.21 -1.62
N SER A 103 -6.68 10.05 -0.75
CA SER A 103 -6.87 10.93 0.41
C SER A 103 -5.64 10.94 1.31
N TYR A 104 -5.03 9.78 1.52
CA TYR A 104 -3.82 9.59 2.32
C TYR A 104 -2.62 10.34 1.75
N ILE A 105 -2.47 10.34 0.43
CA ILE A 105 -1.42 11.08 -0.25
C ILE A 105 -1.60 12.58 -0.01
N ARG A 106 -2.83 13.07 -0.18
CA ARG A 106 -3.16 14.49 0.02
C ARG A 106 -2.94 14.95 1.46
N GLU A 107 -3.37 14.15 2.44
CA GLU A 107 -3.15 14.46 3.86
C GLU A 107 -1.66 14.59 4.18
N ARG A 108 -0.84 13.66 3.69
CA ARG A 108 0.59 13.69 3.93
C ARG A 108 1.28 14.88 3.27
N LEU A 109 0.89 15.20 2.02
CA LEU A 109 1.39 16.39 1.32
C LEU A 109 0.97 17.68 2.04
N ALA A 110 -0.28 17.74 2.52
CA ALA A 110 -0.75 18.88 3.32
C ALA A 110 0.02 19.04 4.64
N ALA A 111 0.50 17.93 5.22
CA ALA A 111 1.37 17.94 6.40
C ALA A 111 2.85 18.25 6.07
N GLY A 112 3.19 18.56 4.82
CA GLY A 112 4.57 18.87 4.39
C GLY A 112 5.53 17.67 4.46
N LYS A 113 5.02 16.44 4.46
CA LYS A 113 5.82 15.23 4.57
C LYS A 113 6.13 14.63 3.19
N PRO A 114 7.33 14.08 2.97
CA PRO A 114 7.70 13.46 1.70
C PRO A 114 6.85 12.22 1.43
N ILE A 115 6.55 12.01 0.15
CA ILE A 115 5.94 10.79 -0.36
C ILE A 115 6.79 10.20 -1.48
N PHE A 116 6.66 8.89 -1.66
CA PHE A 116 7.20 8.16 -2.81
C PHE A 116 6.11 7.34 -3.45
N ARG A 117 6.17 7.19 -4.77
CA ARG A 117 5.23 6.34 -5.52
C ARG A 117 5.96 5.09 -6.00
N TYR A 118 5.34 3.94 -5.74
CA TYR A 118 5.74 2.67 -6.31
C TYR A 118 4.68 2.28 -7.35
N ASN A 119 5.03 2.44 -8.63
CA ASN A 119 4.13 2.17 -9.73
C ASN A 119 4.69 1.09 -10.65
N GLU A 120 3.81 0.33 -11.27
CA GLU A 120 4.17 -0.50 -12.40
C GLU A 120 4.59 0.38 -13.58
N ARG A 121 5.33 -0.22 -14.52
CA ARG A 121 5.70 0.48 -15.75
C ARG A 121 4.46 1.00 -16.47
N LEU A 122 4.56 2.21 -17.04
CA LEU A 122 3.49 2.86 -17.80
C LEU A 122 2.90 1.98 -18.90
N TYR A 123 3.69 1.06 -19.44
CA TYR A 123 3.27 0.07 -20.43
C TYR A 123 4.05 -1.23 -20.31
N LYS A 124 3.36 -2.32 -20.57
CA LYS A 124 4.00 -3.62 -20.76
C LYS A 124 4.64 -3.65 -22.14
N GLU A 125 5.69 -4.45 -22.28
CA GLU A 125 6.41 -4.62 -23.55
C GLU A 125 5.43 -4.95 -24.70
N GLY A 126 5.51 -4.18 -25.79
CA GLY A 126 4.61 -4.30 -26.93
C GLY A 126 3.30 -3.49 -26.88
N GLN A 127 2.83 -3.04 -25.73
CA GLN A 127 1.57 -2.26 -25.62
C GLN A 127 1.71 -0.81 -26.08
N TRP A 128 2.89 -0.27 -26.10
CA TRP A 128 3.14 1.12 -26.53
C TRP A 128 2.69 1.41 -27.97
N LYS A 129 2.70 0.40 -28.84
CA LYS A 129 2.25 0.53 -30.23
C LYS A 129 0.74 0.72 -30.36
N ALA A 130 -0.02 0.27 -29.38
CA ALA A 130 -1.47 0.38 -29.36
C ALA A 130 -1.98 1.65 -28.64
N ILE A 131 -1.09 2.42 -28.03
CA ILE A 131 -1.48 3.60 -27.27
C ILE A 131 -1.34 4.83 -28.15
N SER A 132 -2.44 5.57 -28.32
CA SER A 132 -2.40 6.86 -29.02
C SER A 132 -1.53 7.88 -28.25
N PRO A 133 -0.94 8.90 -28.94
CA PRO A 133 -0.17 9.95 -28.26
C PRO A 133 -0.93 10.65 -27.12
N ARG A 134 -2.25 10.82 -27.27
CA ARG A 134 -3.12 11.38 -26.21
C ARG A 134 -3.26 10.43 -25.02
N GLY A 135 -3.45 9.13 -25.27
CA GLY A 135 -3.50 8.11 -24.22
C GLY A 135 -2.19 7.98 -23.45
N LEU A 136 -1.06 8.11 -24.16
CA LEU A 136 0.26 8.13 -23.55
C LEU A 136 0.44 9.34 -22.62
N LEU A 137 0.07 10.53 -23.09
CA LEU A 137 0.15 11.76 -22.29
C LEU A 137 -0.77 11.67 -21.05
N GLN A 138 -1.97 11.10 -21.19
CA GLN A 138 -2.88 10.90 -20.06
C GLN A 138 -2.29 9.96 -19.03
N LYS A 139 -1.79 8.79 -19.44
CA LYS A 139 -1.10 7.85 -18.53
C LYS A 139 0.10 8.49 -17.82
N TYR A 140 0.88 9.27 -18.53
CA TYR A 140 2.01 9.99 -17.93
C TYR A 140 1.52 10.98 -16.86
N LYS A 141 0.48 11.77 -17.15
CA LYS A 141 -0.11 12.70 -16.19
C LYS A 141 -0.66 11.99 -14.96
N ASP A 142 -1.32 10.85 -15.13
CA ASP A 142 -1.88 10.07 -14.02
C ASP A 142 -0.77 9.51 -13.11
N HIS A 143 0.37 9.13 -13.68
CA HIS A 143 1.52 8.62 -12.93
C HIS A 143 2.38 9.71 -12.26
N THR A 144 2.36 10.93 -12.78
CA THR A 144 3.17 12.05 -12.29
C THR A 144 2.36 13.10 -11.56
N ARG A 145 1.14 12.77 -11.16
CA ARG A 145 0.21 13.72 -10.53
C ARG A 145 0.66 14.20 -9.15
N TYR A 146 1.50 13.41 -8.47
CA TYR A 146 2.01 13.67 -7.13
C TYR A 146 3.52 13.53 -7.07
#